data_2225581de4c549a2c47ad4cd218edca7
#
_entry.id   2225581de4c549a2c47ad4cd218edca7
#
_cell.length_a   1.000
_cell.length_b   1.000
_cell.length_c   1.000
_cell.angle_alpha   90.00
_cell.angle_beta   90.00
_cell.angle_gamma   90.00
#
_symmetry.space_group_name_H-M   'P 1'
#
loop_
_entity.id
_entity.type
_entity.pdbx_description
1 polymer ?
#
loop_
_entity_poly.entity_id
_entity_poly.type
_entity_poly.pdbx_seq_one_letter_code
_entity_poly.pdbx_strand_id
1 'polypeptide(L)'
;NEALSRADTLPSFVTGVEELRQLAMRFPPERVAVATGMRAATIRQMARDFARAECAVCYGRVGVSTQAFGTLAVWLITVLNTVTGRLDRPGGAMFTTPAVDVVRGRGGLGTAELGRWRSRVRALPEYAGELPVSALAEEMDTPGEGQVRALVTHAGNPVLSTPNGRRLEQAIAGLSFYVAVDFYVNETTRLAHVILPPTGPLERDHYDVVFHALAVRNTAKYSSPMVPRAREARHDWEIFTELTRRMASGGVVDRLRARTQAWLAHTVGARGMLDVGLRTGAYGSGWAPWGRGLSVRR
;
A
#
# COMPACT_ATOMS: atom_id res chain seq x y z
N ASN A 1 -8.22 -26.61 -22.01
CA ASN A 1 -8.64 -27.67 -22.96
C ASN A 1 -7.92 -27.62 -24.29
N GLU A 2 -7.27 -26.53 -24.68
CA GLU A 2 -6.57 -26.36 -25.97
C GLU A 2 -5.05 -26.33 -25.81
N ALA A 3 -4.49 -26.84 -24.69
CA ALA A 3 -3.05 -26.83 -24.39
C ALA A 3 -2.37 -25.44 -24.53
N LEU A 4 -3.10 -24.38 -24.19
CA LEU A 4 -2.59 -23.02 -24.26
C LEU A 4 -1.70 -22.65 -23.06
N SER A 5 -1.64 -23.50 -22.05
CA SER A 5 -0.75 -23.34 -20.90
C SER A 5 0.68 -23.77 -21.25
N ARG A 6 1.65 -23.04 -20.74
CA ARG A 6 3.09 -23.35 -20.86
C ARG A 6 3.59 -23.97 -19.57
N ALA A 7 3.07 -25.16 -19.24
CA ALA A 7 3.39 -25.86 -18.00
C ALA A 7 4.88 -26.18 -17.86
N ASP A 8 5.57 -26.41 -18.96
CA ASP A 8 7.01 -26.65 -19.07
C ASP A 8 7.90 -25.45 -18.72
N THR A 9 7.32 -24.25 -18.73
CA THR A 9 8.03 -22.99 -18.42
C THR A 9 7.70 -22.42 -17.06
N LEU A 10 6.95 -23.15 -16.23
CA LEU A 10 6.54 -22.67 -14.90
C LEU A 10 7.73 -22.67 -13.93
N PRO A 11 7.87 -21.63 -13.09
CA PRO A 11 8.87 -21.63 -12.03
C PRO A 11 8.67 -22.81 -11.06
N SER A 12 9.77 -23.36 -10.56
CA SER A 12 9.76 -24.55 -9.66
C SER A 12 9.01 -24.36 -8.35
N PHE A 13 8.77 -23.12 -7.95
CA PHE A 13 7.99 -22.78 -6.74
C PHE A 13 6.47 -22.77 -6.97
N VAL A 14 6.01 -22.92 -8.22
CA VAL A 14 4.57 -22.96 -8.54
C VAL A 14 4.05 -24.38 -8.31
N THR A 15 3.02 -24.48 -7.48
CA THR A 15 2.35 -25.74 -7.14
C THR A 15 0.85 -25.64 -7.40
N GLY A 16 0.12 -26.76 -7.39
CA GLY A 16 -1.34 -26.79 -7.53
C GLY A 16 -1.87 -26.58 -8.94
N VAL A 17 -1.05 -26.73 -9.98
CA VAL A 17 -1.45 -26.47 -11.37
C VAL A 17 -2.44 -27.51 -11.88
N GLU A 18 -2.30 -28.77 -11.47
CA GLU A 18 -3.21 -29.86 -11.90
C GLU A 18 -4.56 -29.72 -11.22
N GLU A 19 -4.59 -29.39 -9.92
CA GLU A 19 -5.83 -29.12 -9.18
C GLU A 19 -6.59 -27.92 -9.79
N LEU A 20 -5.85 -26.87 -10.16
CA LEU A 20 -6.42 -25.71 -10.85
C LEU A 20 -7.01 -26.11 -12.21
N ARG A 21 -6.33 -26.94 -12.96
CA ARG A 21 -6.80 -27.44 -14.27
C ARG A 21 -8.10 -28.22 -14.12
N GLN A 22 -8.18 -29.13 -13.15
CA GLN A 22 -9.39 -29.91 -12.87
C GLN A 22 -10.54 -28.98 -12.44
N LEU A 23 -10.27 -27.98 -11.61
CA LEU A 23 -11.26 -27.00 -11.22
C LEU A 23 -11.75 -26.18 -12.42
N ALA A 24 -10.84 -25.70 -13.28
CA ALA A 24 -11.17 -24.91 -14.46
C ALA A 24 -12.05 -25.67 -15.48
N MET A 25 -11.93 -27.01 -15.59
CA MET A 25 -12.80 -27.82 -16.42
C MET A 25 -14.29 -27.74 -16.04
N ARG A 26 -14.59 -27.38 -14.78
CA ARG A 26 -15.96 -27.19 -14.29
C ARG A 26 -16.58 -25.88 -14.76
N PHE A 27 -15.81 -24.99 -15.39
CA PHE A 27 -16.22 -23.66 -15.88
C PHE A 27 -15.92 -23.50 -17.38
N PRO A 28 -16.53 -24.36 -18.25
CA PRO A 28 -16.36 -24.18 -19.68
C PRO A 28 -16.94 -22.85 -20.15
N PRO A 29 -16.45 -22.27 -21.25
CA PRO A 29 -16.93 -20.98 -21.76
C PRO A 29 -18.45 -20.91 -21.95
N GLU A 30 -19.11 -22.01 -22.33
CA GLU A 30 -20.57 -22.09 -22.48
C GLU A 30 -21.29 -21.83 -21.15
N ARG A 31 -20.77 -22.39 -20.06
CA ARG A 31 -21.33 -22.20 -18.72
C ARG A 31 -21.20 -20.77 -18.25
N VAL A 32 -20.03 -20.15 -18.46
CA VAL A 32 -19.76 -18.80 -17.97
C VAL A 32 -20.29 -17.70 -18.87
N ALA A 33 -20.63 -18.01 -20.12
CA ALA A 33 -21.16 -17.05 -21.09
C ALA A 33 -22.38 -16.27 -20.58
N VAL A 34 -23.30 -16.96 -19.90
CA VAL A 34 -24.50 -16.34 -19.32
C VAL A 34 -24.15 -15.35 -18.22
N ALA A 35 -23.24 -15.74 -17.33
CA ALA A 35 -22.86 -14.89 -16.19
C ALA A 35 -21.99 -13.69 -16.60
N THR A 36 -21.22 -13.82 -17.68
CA THR A 36 -20.33 -12.76 -18.17
C THR A 36 -20.96 -11.87 -19.22
N GLY A 37 -22.09 -12.27 -19.81
CA GLY A 37 -22.68 -11.61 -20.97
C GLY A 37 -21.87 -11.75 -22.25
N MET A 38 -20.83 -12.60 -22.26
CA MET A 38 -19.90 -12.80 -23.40
C MET A 38 -20.20 -14.12 -24.09
N ARG A 39 -20.16 -14.12 -25.43
CA ARG A 39 -20.29 -15.37 -26.20
C ARG A 39 -19.14 -16.32 -25.93
N ALA A 40 -19.41 -17.61 -25.77
CA ALA A 40 -18.38 -18.64 -25.53
C ALA A 40 -17.24 -18.61 -26.57
N ALA A 41 -17.58 -18.37 -27.84
CA ALA A 41 -16.60 -18.23 -28.92
C ALA A 41 -15.64 -17.05 -28.69
N THR A 42 -16.16 -15.91 -28.20
CA THR A 42 -15.35 -14.72 -27.86
C THR A 42 -14.40 -15.02 -26.70
N ILE A 43 -14.87 -15.70 -25.64
CA ILE A 43 -14.03 -16.10 -24.52
C ILE A 43 -12.88 -17.00 -24.97
N ARG A 44 -13.16 -17.98 -25.85
CA ARG A 44 -12.11 -18.83 -26.43
C ARG A 44 -11.12 -18.04 -27.27
N GLN A 45 -11.62 -17.12 -28.10
CA GLN A 45 -10.74 -16.32 -28.95
C GLN A 45 -9.82 -15.44 -28.12
N MET A 46 -10.32 -14.77 -27.08
CA MET A 46 -9.51 -13.97 -26.15
C MET A 46 -8.42 -14.83 -25.49
N ALA A 47 -8.74 -16.05 -25.06
CA ALA A 47 -7.77 -16.94 -24.45
C ALA A 47 -6.65 -17.33 -25.43
N ARG A 48 -7.01 -17.62 -26.70
CA ARG A 48 -6.05 -17.93 -27.75
C ARG A 48 -5.16 -16.74 -28.10
N ASP A 49 -5.75 -15.56 -28.25
CA ASP A 49 -5.04 -14.33 -28.58
C ASP A 49 -4.05 -13.97 -27.46
N PHE A 50 -4.50 -14.04 -26.20
CA PHE A 50 -3.64 -13.83 -25.05
C PHE A 50 -2.48 -14.81 -24.98
N ALA A 51 -2.74 -16.10 -25.17
CA ALA A 51 -1.70 -17.14 -25.11
C ALA A 51 -0.69 -17.05 -26.25
N ARG A 52 -1.11 -16.64 -27.46
CA ARG A 52 -0.28 -16.54 -28.66
C ARG A 52 0.48 -15.24 -28.80
N ALA A 53 0.00 -14.17 -28.19
CA ALA A 53 0.67 -12.88 -28.26
C ALA A 53 2.13 -12.98 -27.82
N GLU A 54 3.04 -12.31 -28.48
CA GLU A 54 4.45 -12.22 -28.08
C GLU A 54 4.58 -11.52 -26.72
N CYS A 55 3.92 -10.39 -26.57
CA CYS A 55 3.84 -9.62 -25.33
C CYS A 55 2.38 -9.49 -24.90
N ALA A 56 2.06 -9.91 -23.70
CA ALA A 56 0.75 -9.76 -23.12
C ALA A 56 0.82 -9.78 -21.59
N VAL A 57 -0.06 -9.01 -20.94
CA VAL A 57 -0.25 -9.03 -19.52
C VAL A 57 -1.74 -8.90 -19.19
N CYS A 58 -2.23 -9.75 -18.30
CA CYS A 58 -3.52 -9.53 -17.67
C CYS A 58 -3.30 -8.68 -16.41
N TYR A 59 -4.00 -7.55 -16.32
CA TYR A 59 -3.84 -6.59 -15.25
C TYR A 59 -5.18 -6.15 -14.69
N GLY A 60 -5.30 -6.20 -13.38
CA GLY A 60 -6.47 -5.72 -12.62
C GLY A 60 -6.06 -4.69 -11.58
N ARG A 61 -6.90 -3.69 -11.36
CA ARG A 61 -6.68 -2.64 -10.35
C ARG A 61 -7.78 -2.68 -9.29
N VAL A 62 -7.86 -1.62 -8.50
CA VAL A 62 -8.74 -1.50 -7.34
C VAL A 62 -10.20 -1.86 -7.65
N GLY A 63 -10.71 -1.54 -8.83
CA GLY A 63 -12.08 -1.90 -9.23
C GLY A 63 -12.33 -3.42 -9.26
N VAL A 64 -11.32 -4.22 -9.54
CA VAL A 64 -11.40 -5.69 -9.45
C VAL A 64 -11.31 -6.15 -8.00
N SER A 65 -10.39 -5.59 -7.22
CA SER A 65 -10.14 -6.04 -5.84
C SER A 65 -11.24 -5.67 -4.85
N THR A 66 -12.04 -4.65 -5.14
CA THR A 66 -13.17 -4.21 -4.28
C THR A 66 -14.49 -4.92 -4.52
N GLN A 67 -14.53 -5.92 -5.40
CA GLN A 67 -15.70 -6.76 -5.63
C GLN A 67 -15.85 -7.86 -4.57
N ALA A 68 -17.02 -8.48 -4.51
CA ALA A 68 -17.32 -9.55 -3.54
C ALA A 68 -16.28 -10.68 -3.54
N PHE A 69 -15.73 -11.02 -4.71
CA PHE A 69 -14.68 -12.02 -4.89
C PHE A 69 -13.36 -11.39 -5.36
N GLY A 70 -13.07 -10.17 -4.94
CA GLY A 70 -11.94 -9.39 -5.41
C GLY A 70 -10.59 -10.09 -5.22
N THR A 71 -10.34 -10.69 -4.06
CA THR A 71 -9.12 -11.47 -3.80
C THR A 71 -8.97 -12.64 -4.77
N LEU A 72 -10.06 -13.39 -5.01
CA LEU A 72 -10.08 -14.49 -5.97
C LEU A 72 -9.81 -13.99 -7.40
N ALA A 73 -10.42 -12.88 -7.79
CA ALA A 73 -10.23 -12.29 -9.12
C ALA A 73 -8.79 -11.84 -9.34
N VAL A 74 -8.16 -11.17 -8.36
CA VAL A 74 -6.74 -10.78 -8.45
C VAL A 74 -5.82 -11.99 -8.47
N TRP A 75 -6.12 -13.02 -7.68
CA TRP A 75 -5.39 -14.29 -7.72
C TRP A 75 -5.50 -14.95 -9.09
N LEU A 76 -6.70 -15.03 -9.69
CA LEU A 76 -6.90 -15.59 -11.03
C LEU A 76 -6.18 -14.81 -12.13
N ILE A 77 -6.05 -13.49 -12.01
CA ILE A 77 -5.23 -12.65 -12.91
C ILE A 77 -3.77 -13.08 -12.82
N THR A 78 -3.25 -13.27 -11.60
CA THR A 78 -1.87 -13.77 -11.40
C THR A 78 -1.70 -15.18 -11.97
N VAL A 79 -2.66 -16.07 -11.72
CA VAL A 79 -2.69 -17.42 -12.27
C VAL A 79 -2.65 -17.40 -13.80
N LEU A 80 -3.47 -16.56 -14.44
CA LEU A 80 -3.51 -16.47 -15.91
C LEU A 80 -2.14 -16.07 -16.49
N ASN A 81 -1.49 -15.04 -15.92
CA ASN A 81 -0.15 -14.64 -16.30
C ASN A 81 0.86 -15.78 -16.07
N THR A 82 0.73 -16.50 -14.96
CA THR A 82 1.64 -17.62 -14.61
C THR A 82 1.51 -18.78 -15.58
N VAL A 83 0.29 -19.32 -15.77
CA VAL A 83 0.09 -20.52 -16.60
C VAL A 83 0.34 -20.29 -18.09
N THR A 84 0.36 -19.03 -18.53
CA THR A 84 0.72 -18.66 -19.91
C THR A 84 2.20 -18.29 -20.06
N GLY A 85 3.02 -18.52 -19.01
CA GLY A 85 4.46 -18.26 -19.01
C GLY A 85 4.82 -16.77 -19.04
N ARG A 86 3.98 -15.90 -18.48
CA ARG A 86 4.14 -14.43 -18.52
C ARG A 86 4.48 -13.83 -17.17
N LEU A 87 4.72 -14.66 -16.16
CA LEU A 87 5.14 -14.22 -14.85
C LEU A 87 6.64 -13.89 -14.85
N ASP A 88 6.98 -12.69 -14.39
CA ASP A 88 8.35 -12.16 -14.24
C ASP A 88 9.21 -12.28 -15.50
N ARG A 89 8.64 -11.91 -16.64
CA ARG A 89 9.31 -11.91 -17.95
C ARG A 89 9.10 -10.60 -18.70
N PRO A 90 10.06 -10.14 -19.51
CA PRO A 90 9.86 -9.03 -20.43
C PRO A 90 8.63 -9.27 -21.31
N GLY A 91 7.78 -8.25 -21.45
CA GLY A 91 6.53 -8.34 -22.20
C GLY A 91 5.37 -9.02 -21.45
N GLY A 92 5.57 -9.41 -20.19
CA GLY A 92 4.56 -9.96 -19.28
C GLY A 92 4.45 -9.19 -17.99
N ALA A 93 3.93 -9.84 -16.94
CA ALA A 93 3.86 -9.28 -15.58
C ALA A 93 5.26 -9.37 -14.95
N MET A 94 5.91 -8.21 -14.77
CA MET A 94 7.26 -8.11 -14.22
C MET A 94 7.23 -7.56 -12.79
N PHE A 95 8.21 -7.99 -12.00
CA PHE A 95 8.47 -7.44 -10.66
C PHE A 95 9.67 -6.48 -10.72
N THR A 96 9.55 -5.34 -10.07
CA THR A 96 10.66 -4.41 -9.90
C THR A 96 11.59 -4.85 -8.79
N THR A 97 12.83 -4.38 -8.85
CA THR A 97 13.78 -4.41 -7.74
C THR A 97 14.05 -2.96 -7.34
N PRO A 98 13.26 -2.37 -6.45
CA PRO A 98 13.43 -0.97 -6.07
C PRO A 98 14.71 -0.77 -5.28
N ALA A 99 15.26 0.45 -5.32
CA ALA A 99 16.47 0.76 -4.58
C ALA A 99 16.27 0.72 -3.05
N VAL A 100 15.06 1.04 -2.60
CA VAL A 100 14.60 0.81 -1.22
C VAL A 100 13.41 -0.13 -1.30
N ASP A 101 13.55 -1.35 -0.81
CA ASP A 101 12.52 -2.37 -0.90
C ASP A 101 11.68 -2.41 0.38
N VAL A 102 10.46 -1.88 0.30
CA VAL A 102 9.49 -1.90 1.41
C VAL A 102 8.60 -3.14 1.42
N VAL A 103 8.71 -4.01 0.42
CA VAL A 103 7.89 -5.22 0.29
C VAL A 103 8.62 -6.44 0.86
N ARG A 104 9.90 -6.63 0.48
CA ARG A 104 10.69 -7.82 0.84
C ARG A 104 11.48 -7.68 2.13
N GLY A 105 11.67 -6.45 2.62
CA GLY A 105 12.43 -6.20 3.85
C GLY A 105 11.79 -6.85 5.10
N ARG A 106 12.58 -7.07 6.16
CA ARG A 106 12.05 -7.51 7.46
C ARG A 106 11.01 -6.51 7.95
N GLY A 107 9.77 -6.98 8.19
CA GLY A 107 8.64 -6.13 8.51
C GLY A 107 8.04 -5.39 7.30
N GLY A 108 8.44 -5.73 6.08
CA GLY A 108 7.85 -5.21 4.85
C GLY A 108 6.43 -5.72 4.61
N LEU A 109 5.71 -5.05 3.71
CA LEU A 109 4.30 -5.38 3.40
C LEU A 109 4.10 -6.83 2.94
N GLY A 110 5.09 -7.42 2.27
CA GLY A 110 5.04 -8.82 1.80
C GLY A 110 5.18 -9.88 2.91
N THR A 111 5.58 -9.48 4.13
CA THR A 111 5.66 -10.33 5.31
C THR A 111 4.55 -10.07 6.32
N ALA A 112 3.59 -9.20 5.96
CA ALA A 112 2.50 -8.84 6.83
C ALA A 112 1.54 -10.02 7.05
N GLU A 113 1.20 -10.25 8.30
CA GLU A 113 0.18 -11.22 8.68
C GLU A 113 -1.22 -10.64 8.49
N LEU A 114 -2.19 -11.52 8.30
CA LEU A 114 -3.60 -11.18 8.17
C LEU A 114 -4.35 -11.56 9.44
N GLY A 115 -5.14 -10.62 10.00
CA GLY A 115 -6.10 -10.91 11.04
C GLY A 115 -5.49 -11.15 12.43
N ARG A 116 -4.31 -10.57 12.74
CA ARG A 116 -3.72 -10.57 14.08
C ARG A 116 -4.66 -9.96 15.12
N TRP A 117 -5.43 -8.96 14.70
CA TRP A 117 -6.56 -8.41 15.46
C TRP A 117 -7.72 -8.08 14.51
N ARG A 118 -8.83 -7.69 15.09
CA ARG A 118 -10.07 -7.46 14.35
C ARG A 118 -10.72 -6.15 14.79
N SER A 119 -11.51 -5.55 13.89
CA SER A 119 -12.35 -4.43 14.23
C SER A 119 -13.37 -4.83 15.31
N ARG A 120 -13.71 -3.89 16.20
CA ARG A 120 -14.55 -4.13 17.36
C ARG A 120 -15.98 -4.50 16.99
N VAL A 121 -16.57 -3.81 16.02
CA VAL A 121 -18.01 -3.93 15.71
C VAL A 121 -18.30 -5.13 14.82
N ARG A 122 -17.60 -5.28 13.71
CA ARG A 122 -17.85 -6.36 12.73
C ARG A 122 -16.82 -7.48 12.72
N ALA A 123 -15.84 -7.41 13.58
CA ALA A 123 -14.75 -8.38 13.61
C ALA A 123 -14.01 -8.53 12.25
N LEU A 124 -13.88 -7.42 11.47
CA LEU A 124 -13.15 -7.42 10.22
C LEU A 124 -11.66 -7.62 10.50
N PRO A 125 -10.98 -8.47 9.72
CA PRO A 125 -9.57 -8.75 9.95
C PRO A 125 -8.68 -7.56 9.58
N GLU A 126 -7.64 -7.35 10.36
CA GLU A 126 -6.53 -6.47 10.05
C GLU A 126 -5.64 -7.08 8.97
N TYR A 127 -4.95 -6.21 8.20
CA TYR A 127 -3.85 -6.56 7.33
C TYR A 127 -2.74 -5.53 7.43
N ALA A 128 -1.51 -5.97 7.66
CA ALA A 128 -0.32 -5.11 7.75
C ALA A 128 -0.42 -3.98 8.79
N GLY A 129 -1.20 -4.17 9.84
CA GLY A 129 -1.43 -3.15 10.87
C GLY A 129 -2.63 -2.25 10.61
N GLU A 130 -3.37 -2.46 9.52
CA GLU A 130 -4.48 -1.61 9.12
C GLU A 130 -5.82 -2.35 9.15
N LEU A 131 -6.86 -1.70 9.62
CA LEU A 131 -8.24 -2.18 9.51
C LEU A 131 -8.88 -1.61 8.23
N PRO A 132 -9.86 -2.32 7.64
CA PRO A 132 -10.61 -1.79 6.51
C PRO A 132 -11.26 -0.45 6.87
N VAL A 133 -11.02 0.57 6.05
CA VAL A 133 -11.58 1.92 6.27
C VAL A 133 -13.11 1.94 6.29
N SER A 134 -13.75 0.94 5.69
CA SER A 134 -15.21 0.75 5.76
C SER A 134 -15.74 0.48 7.18
N ALA A 135 -14.88 0.13 8.12
CA ALA A 135 -15.22 -0.01 9.55
C ALA A 135 -15.11 1.31 10.33
N LEU A 136 -14.45 2.33 9.79
CA LEU A 136 -14.07 3.51 10.56
C LEU A 136 -15.27 4.26 11.16
N ALA A 137 -16.32 4.47 10.40
CA ALA A 137 -17.51 5.17 10.89
C ALA A 137 -18.19 4.42 12.05
N GLU A 138 -18.34 3.08 11.91
CA GLU A 138 -18.99 2.28 12.95
C GLU A 138 -18.15 2.13 14.21
N GLU A 139 -16.84 2.17 14.12
CA GLU A 139 -15.95 2.17 15.28
C GLU A 139 -16.08 3.48 16.09
N MET A 140 -16.49 4.58 15.45
CA MET A 140 -16.74 5.88 16.08
C MET A 140 -18.17 5.99 16.61
N ASP A 141 -19.19 5.61 15.82
CA ASP A 141 -20.61 5.88 16.13
C ASP A 141 -21.29 4.79 16.95
N THR A 142 -20.70 3.59 17.08
CA THR A 142 -21.26 2.50 17.88
C THR A 142 -20.76 2.61 19.33
N PRO A 143 -21.63 2.86 20.33
CA PRO A 143 -21.23 2.92 21.73
C PRO A 143 -20.66 1.60 22.27
N GLY A 144 -19.83 1.68 23.29
CA GLY A 144 -19.30 0.51 23.99
C GLY A 144 -17.81 0.62 24.33
N GLU A 145 -17.31 -0.41 25.00
CA GLU A 145 -15.89 -0.50 25.35
C GLU A 145 -15.03 -0.47 24.09
N GLY A 146 -13.92 0.25 24.11
CA GLY A 146 -13.03 0.40 22.97
C GLY A 146 -13.55 1.28 21.82
N GLN A 147 -14.66 2.01 22.02
CA GLN A 147 -15.15 2.98 21.02
C GLN A 147 -14.09 4.00 20.67
N VAL A 148 -13.89 4.27 19.38
CA VAL A 148 -13.00 5.32 18.90
C VAL A 148 -13.59 6.69 19.23
N ARG A 149 -12.89 7.48 20.05
CA ARG A 149 -13.32 8.81 20.50
C ARG A 149 -12.43 9.93 20.02
N ALA A 150 -11.26 9.61 19.48
CA ALA A 150 -10.33 10.57 18.91
C ALA A 150 -9.81 10.09 17.56
N LEU A 151 -9.51 11.03 16.67
CA LEU A 151 -9.01 10.77 15.33
C LEU A 151 -7.82 11.67 15.03
N VAL A 152 -6.84 11.13 14.34
CA VAL A 152 -5.82 11.90 13.65
C VAL A 152 -5.86 11.51 12.17
N THR A 153 -6.05 12.49 11.29
CA THR A 153 -5.90 12.28 9.83
C THR A 153 -4.62 12.91 9.31
N HIS A 154 -4.06 12.32 8.27
CA HIS A 154 -2.87 12.83 7.61
C HIS A 154 -3.06 12.82 6.10
N ALA A 155 -2.98 14.00 5.49
CA ALA A 155 -2.95 14.22 4.04
C ALA A 155 -4.07 13.48 3.29
N GLY A 156 -5.28 13.45 3.84
CA GLY A 156 -6.39 12.72 3.25
C GLY A 156 -7.75 13.38 3.45
N ASN A 157 -8.67 13.10 2.54
CA ASN A 157 -10.06 13.54 2.62
C ASN A 157 -11.02 12.32 2.66
N PRO A 158 -11.01 11.53 3.77
CA PRO A 158 -11.78 10.31 3.85
C PRO A 158 -13.30 10.50 3.69
N VAL A 159 -13.85 11.65 4.04
CA VAL A 159 -15.27 11.93 3.80
C VAL A 159 -15.62 11.82 2.31
N LEU A 160 -14.72 12.21 1.39
CA LEU A 160 -14.92 12.06 -0.05
C LEU A 160 -14.39 10.75 -0.61
N SER A 161 -13.30 10.23 -0.08
CA SER A 161 -12.55 9.14 -0.71
C SER A 161 -12.87 7.74 -0.17
N THR A 162 -13.69 7.64 0.88
CA THR A 162 -14.04 6.35 1.49
C THR A 162 -15.53 6.02 1.35
N PRO A 163 -15.91 4.74 1.51
CA PRO A 163 -17.31 4.35 1.43
C PRO A 163 -18.18 5.04 2.48
N ASN A 164 -19.41 5.42 2.09
CA ASN A 164 -20.41 6.02 2.96
C ASN A 164 -19.94 7.32 3.65
N GLY A 165 -19.41 8.26 2.87
CA GLY A 165 -18.86 9.52 3.36
C GLY A 165 -19.81 10.31 4.25
N ARG A 166 -21.13 10.32 3.99
CA ARG A 166 -22.12 10.99 4.86
C ARG A 166 -22.14 10.43 6.28
N ARG A 167 -22.13 9.10 6.43
CA ARG A 167 -22.04 8.46 7.75
C ARG A 167 -20.72 8.79 8.44
N LEU A 168 -19.61 8.73 7.67
CA LEU A 168 -18.29 9.05 8.20
C LEU A 168 -18.21 10.51 8.67
N GLU A 169 -18.76 11.45 7.90
CA GLU A 169 -18.83 12.87 8.29
C GLU A 169 -19.56 13.06 9.63
N GLN A 170 -20.72 12.41 9.80
CA GLN A 170 -21.48 12.44 11.04
C GLN A 170 -20.71 11.81 12.21
N ALA A 171 -20.06 10.69 11.97
CA ALA A 171 -19.27 10.00 12.97
C ALA A 171 -18.05 10.84 13.43
N ILE A 172 -17.36 11.50 12.50
CA ILE A 172 -16.25 12.42 12.80
C ILE A 172 -16.74 13.63 13.60
N ALA A 173 -17.88 14.22 13.22
CA ALA A 173 -18.45 15.36 13.94
C ALA A 173 -18.83 15.02 15.40
N GLY A 174 -19.10 13.75 15.70
CA GLY A 174 -19.40 13.27 17.06
C GLY A 174 -18.18 12.91 17.91
N LEU A 175 -16.96 13.04 17.40
CA LEU A 175 -15.74 12.69 18.14
C LEU A 175 -15.45 13.68 19.27
N SER A 176 -14.91 13.19 20.36
CA SER A 176 -14.44 14.01 21.48
C SER A 176 -13.24 14.89 21.10
N PHE A 177 -12.38 14.40 20.19
CA PHE A 177 -11.23 15.14 19.72
C PHE A 177 -10.80 14.69 18.32
N TYR A 178 -10.47 15.65 17.46
CA TYR A 178 -9.99 15.37 16.11
C TYR A 178 -8.88 16.34 15.71
N VAL A 179 -7.76 15.80 15.24
CA VAL A 179 -6.60 16.55 14.72
C VAL A 179 -6.41 16.19 13.25
N ALA A 180 -6.29 17.18 12.38
CA ALA A 180 -5.93 17.00 10.99
C ALA A 180 -4.51 17.53 10.73
N VAL A 181 -3.64 16.68 10.21
CA VAL A 181 -2.34 17.09 9.67
C VAL A 181 -2.51 17.28 8.17
N ASP A 182 -2.88 18.48 7.79
CA ASP A 182 -3.18 18.85 6.40
C ASP A 182 -3.04 20.37 6.25
N PHE A 183 -2.78 20.85 5.04
CA PHE A 183 -2.71 22.29 4.75
C PHE A 183 -3.96 22.80 3.99
N TYR A 184 -4.92 21.93 3.70
CA TYR A 184 -6.23 22.33 3.14
C TYR A 184 -7.35 22.19 4.15
N VAL A 185 -8.29 23.13 4.11
CA VAL A 185 -9.59 22.97 4.74
C VAL A 185 -10.55 22.37 3.72
N ASN A 186 -10.89 21.10 3.93
CA ASN A 186 -11.75 20.31 3.06
C ASN A 186 -12.91 19.69 3.84
N GLU A 187 -13.71 18.83 3.22
CA GLU A 187 -14.90 18.21 3.82
C GLU A 187 -14.60 17.44 5.10
N THR A 188 -13.40 16.88 5.21
CA THR A 188 -12.95 16.16 6.40
C THR A 188 -12.32 17.09 7.43
N THR A 189 -11.34 17.88 7.02
CA THR A 189 -10.53 18.69 7.94
C THR A 189 -11.31 19.85 8.57
N ARG A 190 -12.39 20.34 7.93
CA ARG A 190 -13.30 21.35 8.53
C ARG A 190 -13.96 20.89 9.83
N LEU A 191 -13.99 19.58 10.08
CA LEU A 191 -14.53 18.99 11.31
C LEU A 191 -13.48 18.88 12.42
N ALA A 192 -12.21 19.19 12.13
CA ALA A 192 -11.14 19.05 13.08
C ALA A 192 -11.18 20.13 14.17
N HIS A 193 -10.88 19.74 15.40
CA HIS A 193 -10.68 20.67 16.51
C HIS A 193 -9.36 21.42 16.36
N VAL A 194 -8.36 20.79 15.71
CA VAL A 194 -7.05 21.37 15.43
C VAL A 194 -6.59 20.92 14.05
N ILE A 195 -6.14 21.87 13.24
CA ILE A 195 -5.45 21.60 11.97
C ILE A 195 -3.97 21.98 12.17
N LEU A 196 -3.08 21.05 11.86
CA LEU A 196 -1.63 21.23 11.92
C LEU A 196 -1.09 21.22 10.49
N PRO A 197 -0.89 22.39 9.86
CA PRO A 197 -0.40 22.44 8.48
C PRO A 197 1.07 22.05 8.43
N PRO A 198 1.43 20.97 7.69
CA PRO A 198 2.81 20.61 7.43
C PRO A 198 3.40 21.47 6.31
N THR A 199 4.72 21.34 6.07
CA THR A 199 5.37 21.95 4.92
C THR A 199 4.75 21.50 3.61
N GLY A 200 4.65 22.42 2.66
CA GLY A 200 4.15 22.15 1.31
C GLY A 200 5.11 21.29 0.47
N PRO A 201 4.65 20.76 -0.67
CA PRO A 201 5.46 19.89 -1.53
C PRO A 201 6.76 20.51 -2.04
N LEU A 202 6.82 21.82 -2.22
CA LEU A 202 8.02 22.53 -2.69
C LEU A 202 9.02 22.87 -1.56
N GLU A 203 8.57 22.80 -0.30
CA GLU A 203 9.38 23.11 0.88
C GLU A 203 10.06 21.89 1.49
N ARG A 204 9.80 20.70 0.94
CA ARG A 204 10.35 19.43 1.42
C ARG A 204 10.99 18.63 0.31
N ASP A 205 11.92 17.77 0.67
CA ASP A 205 12.45 16.76 -0.24
C ASP A 205 11.41 15.65 -0.50
N HIS A 206 11.59 14.97 -1.61
CA HIS A 206 10.71 13.89 -2.01
C HIS A 206 11.48 12.71 -2.58
N TYR A 207 11.12 11.52 -2.12
CA TYR A 207 11.50 10.24 -2.70
C TYR A 207 10.32 9.28 -2.57
N ASP A 208 9.88 8.75 -3.69
CA ASP A 208 8.70 7.91 -3.73
C ASP A 208 9.03 6.45 -3.39
N VAL A 209 9.09 6.14 -2.09
CA VAL A 209 9.47 4.81 -1.61
C VAL A 209 8.53 3.72 -2.12
N VAL A 210 7.23 3.98 -2.14
CA VAL A 210 6.21 2.96 -2.45
C VAL A 210 6.07 2.75 -3.95
N PHE A 211 5.92 3.84 -4.72
CA PHE A 211 5.65 3.72 -6.15
C PHE A 211 6.87 3.32 -6.98
N HIS A 212 8.08 3.46 -6.47
CA HIS A 212 9.25 2.85 -7.10
C HIS A 212 9.16 1.31 -7.12
N ALA A 213 8.49 0.69 -6.14
CA ALA A 213 8.22 -0.75 -6.17
C ALA A 213 7.19 -1.17 -7.23
N LEU A 214 6.40 -0.23 -7.76
CA LEU A 214 5.37 -0.45 -8.79
C LEU A 214 5.76 0.13 -10.15
N ALA A 215 6.97 0.66 -10.29
CA ALA A 215 7.43 1.30 -11.52
C ALA A 215 7.69 0.27 -12.62
N VAL A 216 7.49 0.66 -13.88
CA VAL A 216 7.76 -0.19 -15.06
C VAL A 216 9.25 -0.47 -15.22
N ARG A 217 10.11 0.40 -14.71
CA ARG A 217 11.57 0.27 -14.71
C ARG A 217 12.10 0.52 -13.31
N ASN A 218 13.22 -0.11 -12.96
CA ASN A 218 13.92 0.18 -11.73
C ASN A 218 14.44 1.61 -11.77
N THR A 219 13.87 2.46 -10.94
CA THR A 219 14.19 3.89 -10.85
C THR A 219 14.44 4.30 -9.42
N ALA A 220 15.26 5.33 -9.24
CA ALA A 220 15.46 6.00 -7.97
C ALA A 220 15.56 7.49 -8.25
N LYS A 221 14.56 8.27 -7.86
CA LYS A 221 14.53 9.71 -8.08
C LYS A 221 14.35 10.43 -6.75
N TYR A 222 15.34 11.19 -6.37
CA TYR A 222 15.28 12.11 -5.25
C TYR A 222 15.14 13.55 -5.75
N SER A 223 14.23 14.31 -5.16
CA SER A 223 14.03 15.72 -5.44
C SER A 223 14.28 16.54 -4.18
N SER A 224 15.20 17.49 -4.24
CA SER A 224 15.46 18.44 -3.14
C SER A 224 14.36 19.48 -3.04
N PRO A 225 14.16 20.11 -1.86
CA PRO A 225 13.28 21.26 -1.73
C PRO A 225 13.64 22.35 -2.76
N MET A 226 12.62 22.98 -3.32
CA MET A 226 12.79 24.09 -4.28
C MET A 226 12.78 25.46 -3.62
N VAL A 227 12.08 25.56 -2.49
CA VAL A 227 11.99 26.79 -1.69
C VAL A 227 12.31 26.47 -0.22
N PRO A 228 12.90 27.43 0.52
CA PRO A 228 13.12 27.26 1.94
C PRO A 228 11.79 27.21 2.68
N ARG A 229 11.70 26.34 3.69
CA ARG A 229 10.53 26.29 4.56
C ARG A 229 10.42 27.56 5.40
N ALA A 230 9.20 27.97 5.71
CA ALA A 230 8.95 29.05 6.65
C ALA A 230 9.47 28.64 8.06
N ARG A 231 9.90 29.65 8.84
CA ARG A 231 10.57 29.45 10.14
C ARG A 231 9.75 28.59 11.11
N GLU A 232 8.45 28.79 11.15
CA GLU A 232 7.52 28.08 12.06
C GLU A 232 6.95 26.79 11.43
N ALA A 233 7.18 26.55 10.13
CA ALA A 233 6.67 25.37 9.46
C ALA A 233 7.38 24.10 9.94
N ARG A 234 6.64 23.02 10.03
CA ARG A 234 7.14 21.70 10.43
C ARG A 234 6.87 20.69 9.33
N HIS A 235 7.79 19.78 9.13
CA HIS A 235 7.50 18.61 8.30
C HIS A 235 6.52 17.70 9.03
N ASP A 236 5.72 16.97 8.29
CA ASP A 236 4.77 16.00 8.83
C ASP A 236 5.43 14.99 9.78
N TRP A 237 6.59 14.45 9.42
CA TRP A 237 7.34 13.53 10.28
C TRP A 237 7.81 14.18 11.61
N GLU A 238 8.12 15.48 11.63
CA GLU A 238 8.44 16.24 12.85
C GLU A 238 7.21 16.36 13.75
N ILE A 239 6.03 16.64 13.14
CA ILE A 239 4.74 16.71 13.85
C ILE A 239 4.45 15.36 14.52
N PHE A 240 4.51 14.25 13.76
CA PHE A 240 4.23 12.92 14.30
C PHE A 240 5.24 12.48 15.37
N THR A 241 6.50 12.79 15.18
CA THR A 241 7.55 12.49 16.16
C THR A 241 7.26 13.20 17.52
N GLU A 242 6.87 14.47 17.46
CA GLU A 242 6.56 15.23 18.66
C GLU A 242 5.23 14.78 19.30
N LEU A 243 4.21 14.47 18.51
CA LEU A 243 2.96 13.88 19.01
C LEU A 243 3.23 12.56 19.73
N THR A 244 3.98 11.65 19.11
CA THR A 244 4.35 10.35 19.70
C THR A 244 5.10 10.55 21.03
N ARG A 245 6.05 11.46 21.07
CA ARG A 245 6.82 11.77 22.29
C ARG A 245 5.92 12.29 23.42
N ARG A 246 4.93 13.14 23.12
CA ARG A 246 3.99 13.71 24.11
C ARG A 246 2.94 12.70 24.55
N MET A 247 2.48 11.83 23.66
CA MET A 247 1.47 10.81 23.95
C MET A 247 2.02 9.60 24.71
N ALA A 248 3.34 9.48 24.88
CA ALA A 248 3.95 8.41 25.67
C ALA A 248 3.53 8.53 27.14
N SER A 249 2.43 7.86 27.49
CA SER A 249 1.78 7.88 28.81
C SER A 249 2.21 6.73 29.73
N GLY A 250 3.06 5.83 29.23
CA GLY A 250 3.60 4.70 29.99
C GLY A 250 4.59 5.12 31.08
N GLY A 251 5.22 4.12 31.72
CA GLY A 251 6.22 4.32 32.75
C GLY A 251 7.48 5.07 32.27
N VAL A 252 8.45 5.19 33.15
CA VAL A 252 9.73 5.89 32.86
C VAL A 252 10.40 5.33 31.60
N VAL A 253 10.37 4.01 31.41
CA VAL A 253 10.98 3.32 30.25
C VAL A 253 10.34 3.77 28.96
N ASP A 254 8.99 3.82 28.87
CA ASP A 254 8.29 4.23 27.67
C ASP A 254 8.56 5.69 27.31
N ARG A 255 8.59 6.56 28.30
CA ARG A 255 8.95 7.97 28.11
C ARG A 255 10.38 8.16 27.65
N LEU A 256 11.32 7.38 28.21
CA LEU A 256 12.72 7.41 27.78
C LEU A 256 12.88 6.89 26.35
N ARG A 257 12.22 5.78 26.02
CA ARG A 257 12.19 5.23 24.65
C ARG A 257 11.64 6.23 23.64
N ALA A 258 10.51 6.89 23.95
CA ALA A 258 9.92 7.90 23.07
C ALA A 258 10.84 9.11 22.88
N ARG A 259 11.55 9.56 23.95
CA ARG A 259 12.55 10.63 23.85
C ARG A 259 13.75 10.23 22.99
N THR A 260 14.27 9.01 23.16
CA THR A 260 15.40 8.51 22.37
C THR A 260 15.02 8.36 20.91
N GLN A 261 13.81 7.85 20.61
CA GLN A 261 13.30 7.76 19.25
C GLN A 261 13.15 9.14 18.61
N ALA A 262 12.59 10.11 19.32
CA ALA A 262 12.46 11.47 18.84
C ALA A 262 13.83 12.13 18.56
N TRP A 263 14.77 11.98 19.48
CA TRP A 263 16.12 12.47 19.29
C TRP A 263 16.79 11.85 18.05
N LEU A 264 16.69 10.52 17.89
CA LEU A 264 17.23 9.81 16.72
C LEU A 264 16.57 10.29 15.43
N ALA A 265 15.25 10.41 15.42
CA ALA A 265 14.49 10.91 14.26
C ALA A 265 14.93 12.33 13.86
N HIS A 266 15.14 13.23 14.81
CA HIS A 266 15.62 14.58 14.53
C HIS A 266 17.09 14.62 14.12
N THR A 267 17.93 13.73 14.64
CA THR A 267 19.36 13.68 14.29
C THR A 267 19.59 13.10 12.91
N VAL A 268 18.91 12.02 12.57
CA VAL A 268 19.04 11.32 11.27
C VAL A 268 18.18 12.00 10.22
N GLY A 269 16.96 12.37 10.58
CA GLY A 269 15.95 12.94 9.69
C GLY A 269 15.48 11.96 8.60
N ALA A 270 14.45 12.35 7.87
CA ALA A 270 13.90 11.54 6.78
C ALA A 270 14.95 11.28 5.68
N ARG A 271 15.77 12.29 5.37
CA ARG A 271 16.85 12.19 4.36
C ARG A 271 17.94 11.18 4.78
N GLY A 272 18.31 11.18 6.06
CA GLY A 272 19.28 10.21 6.56
C GLY A 272 18.76 8.78 6.58
N MET A 273 17.46 8.59 6.93
CA MET A 273 16.80 7.30 6.83
C MET A 273 16.77 6.78 5.39
N LEU A 274 16.46 7.67 4.43
CA LEU A 274 16.52 7.34 3.01
C LEU A 274 17.95 6.96 2.57
N ASP A 275 18.98 7.69 3.01
CA ASP A 275 20.37 7.37 2.69
C ASP A 275 20.76 5.98 3.20
N VAL A 276 20.33 5.62 4.41
CA VAL A 276 20.50 4.26 4.95
C VAL A 276 19.82 3.23 4.05
N GLY A 277 18.54 3.46 3.68
CA GLY A 277 17.79 2.56 2.82
C GLY A 277 18.44 2.37 1.44
N LEU A 278 18.90 3.45 0.81
CA LEU A 278 19.58 3.40 -0.47
C LEU A 278 20.92 2.65 -0.38
N ARG A 279 21.72 2.90 0.65
CA ARG A 279 23.02 2.24 0.85
C ARG A 279 22.92 0.76 1.14
N THR A 280 21.88 0.33 1.83
CA THR A 280 21.65 -1.06 2.20
C THR A 280 20.77 -1.82 1.23
N GLY A 281 20.15 -1.12 0.26
CA GLY A 281 19.30 -1.70 -0.76
C GLY A 281 20.08 -2.38 -1.89
N ALA A 282 19.33 -2.92 -2.87
CA ALA A 282 19.87 -3.76 -3.93
C ALA A 282 20.96 -3.09 -4.79
N TYR A 283 20.95 -1.77 -4.88
CA TYR A 283 21.93 -1.00 -5.66
C TYR A 283 22.83 -0.13 -4.79
N GLY A 284 22.86 -0.41 -3.49
CA GLY A 284 23.61 0.38 -2.52
C GLY A 284 25.12 0.10 -2.55
N SER A 285 25.89 1.08 -2.11
CA SER A 285 27.36 0.95 -1.95
C SER A 285 27.76 0.39 -0.58
N GLY A 286 26.79 0.06 0.28
CA GLY A 286 27.09 -0.14 1.69
C GLY A 286 27.68 1.14 2.32
N TRP A 287 28.58 0.97 3.25
CA TRP A 287 29.25 2.09 3.95
C TRP A 287 30.67 2.37 3.44
N ALA A 288 31.10 1.67 2.37
CA ALA A 288 32.42 1.86 1.81
C ALA A 288 32.56 3.26 1.18
N PRO A 289 33.56 4.07 1.56
CA PRO A 289 33.74 5.44 1.02
C PRO A 289 33.97 5.46 -0.50
N TRP A 290 34.55 4.40 -1.03
CA TRP A 290 34.84 4.21 -2.46
C TRP A 290 33.75 3.44 -3.22
N GLY A 291 32.67 3.06 -2.56
CA GLY A 291 31.57 2.33 -3.18
C GLY A 291 30.88 3.15 -4.29
N ARG A 292 30.54 2.48 -5.41
CA ARG A 292 29.87 3.11 -6.56
C ARG A 292 28.34 3.01 -6.54
N GLY A 293 27.75 2.45 -5.47
CA GLY A 293 26.33 2.27 -5.35
C GLY A 293 25.56 3.54 -4.96
N LEU A 294 24.24 3.40 -4.86
CA LEU A 294 23.32 4.51 -4.56
C LEU A 294 23.49 5.03 -3.13
N SER A 295 23.32 6.33 -3.01
CA SER A 295 23.15 7.10 -1.77
C SER A 295 22.36 8.37 -2.10
N VAL A 296 21.90 9.12 -1.11
CA VAL A 296 21.20 10.41 -1.38
C VAL A 296 22.12 11.46 -2.05
N ARG A 297 23.44 11.26 -1.98
CA ARG A 297 24.43 12.16 -2.63
C ARG A 297 24.79 11.73 -4.06
N ARG A 298 24.39 10.55 -4.47
CA ARG A 298 24.61 9.92 -5.77
C ARG A 298 23.32 9.29 -6.23
#